data_529707ceb14215fd127d72dec6a94337
#
_entry.id   529707ceb14215fd127d72dec6a94337
#
_cell.length_a   1.000
_cell.length_b   1.000
_cell.length_c   1.000
_cell.angle_alpha   90.00
_cell.angle_beta   90.00
_cell.angle_gamma   90.00
#
_symmetry.space_group_name_H-M   'P 1'
#
loop_
_entity.id
_entity.type
_entity.pdbx_description
1 polymer ?
#
loop_
_entity_poly.entity_id
_entity_poly.type
_entity_poly.pdbx_seq_one_letter_code
_entity_poly.pdbx_strand_id
1 'polypeptide(L)'
;MKLVIINTLSEDKIKSLKKAVPGAIVESYKSPKEAIPHVADADAIAMWGFQDAEPILAAGPNIRWVHSLSDGVERLLSPSMLSRPIHLTNSHGVHDRAVSEHTLALLLAWMRRIQDAVRHQSAHEWIRPRGDTLFGKTILIVGFGSIGRAIAQRAKVFETRILAVKKHLSTEMFADHVYLEDQLAEVLPEADIVIAALPATPETDHFFGEKEFALMKRSALFINIARASVVDEAALIDALSQKEIAGACMDVFSKEPLPGDHPFWQMDNVIMTPHIASMVPDFWDKLTGLLQMNFVAFAHGEKLMNEVDKKKGY
;
A
#
# COMPACT_ATOMS: atom_id res chain seq x y z
N MET A 1 -18.11 -3.12 -26.72
CA MET A 1 -17.74 -2.97 -25.29
C MET A 1 -16.82 -1.78 -25.14
N LYS A 2 -17.03 -0.95 -24.10
CA LYS A 2 -16.27 0.27 -23.86
C LYS A 2 -15.60 0.24 -22.47
N LEU A 3 -14.26 0.39 -22.45
CA LEU A 3 -13.43 0.57 -21.25
C LEU A 3 -12.98 2.03 -21.17
N VAL A 4 -13.28 2.70 -20.08
CA VAL A 4 -12.77 4.05 -19.79
C VAL A 4 -11.75 3.97 -18.66
N ILE A 5 -10.57 4.56 -18.89
CA ILE A 5 -9.44 4.55 -17.94
C ILE A 5 -9.26 5.96 -17.41
N ILE A 6 -9.34 6.12 -16.09
CA ILE A 6 -9.15 7.40 -15.41
C ILE A 6 -7.70 7.51 -14.95
N ASN A 7 -6.85 7.63 -15.92
CA ASN A 7 -5.42 7.94 -15.84
C ASN A 7 -4.89 8.14 -17.27
N THR A 8 -3.86 8.94 -17.44
CA THR A 8 -3.20 9.09 -18.75
C THR A 8 -2.34 7.87 -19.02
N LEU A 9 -2.70 7.07 -20.02
CA LEU A 9 -1.87 5.99 -20.54
C LEU A 9 -1.19 6.39 -21.84
N SER A 10 -0.03 5.80 -22.12
CA SER A 10 0.63 5.93 -23.42
C SER A 10 -0.20 5.30 -24.53
N GLU A 11 -0.05 5.82 -25.76
CA GLU A 11 -0.76 5.28 -26.93
C GLU A 11 -0.52 3.78 -27.15
N ASP A 12 0.69 3.29 -26.88
CA ASP A 12 1.04 1.88 -27.07
C ASP A 12 0.28 0.98 -26.10
N LYS A 13 0.07 1.42 -24.85
CA LYS A 13 -0.75 0.69 -23.87
C LYS A 13 -2.22 0.67 -24.28
N ILE A 14 -2.75 1.79 -24.75
CA ILE A 14 -4.12 1.87 -25.29
C ILE A 14 -4.28 0.95 -26.51
N LYS A 15 -3.31 0.95 -27.45
CA LYS A 15 -3.29 0.06 -28.61
C LYS A 15 -3.24 -1.41 -28.20
N SER A 16 -2.45 -1.75 -27.17
CA SER A 16 -2.35 -3.11 -26.62
C SER A 16 -3.72 -3.60 -26.10
N LEU A 17 -4.41 -2.78 -25.30
CA LEU A 17 -5.74 -3.09 -24.77
C LEU A 17 -6.78 -3.27 -25.90
N LYS A 18 -6.79 -2.40 -26.92
CA LYS A 18 -7.67 -2.52 -28.10
C LYS A 18 -7.39 -3.80 -28.89
N LYS A 19 -6.11 -4.18 -29.01
CA LYS A 19 -5.72 -5.42 -29.71
C LYS A 19 -6.15 -6.67 -28.95
N ALA A 20 -6.13 -6.63 -27.62
CA ALA A 20 -6.49 -7.75 -26.76
C ALA A 20 -8.00 -8.07 -26.82
N VAL A 21 -8.85 -7.06 -27.05
CA VAL A 21 -10.30 -7.21 -27.20
C VAL A 21 -10.73 -6.53 -28.51
N PRO A 22 -10.74 -7.25 -29.63
CA PRO A 22 -11.08 -6.70 -30.94
C PRO A 22 -12.49 -6.07 -30.95
N GLY A 23 -12.60 -4.86 -31.50
CA GLY A 23 -13.86 -4.12 -31.57
C GLY A 23 -14.19 -3.34 -30.29
N ALA A 24 -13.38 -3.42 -29.24
CA ALA A 24 -13.58 -2.61 -28.04
C ALA A 24 -13.14 -1.14 -28.25
N ILE A 25 -13.88 -0.25 -27.62
CA ILE A 25 -13.51 1.16 -27.46
C ILE A 25 -12.73 1.28 -26.15
N VAL A 26 -11.52 1.82 -26.20
CA VAL A 26 -10.70 2.12 -25.03
C VAL A 26 -10.34 3.60 -25.06
N GLU A 27 -10.73 4.31 -24.00
CA GLU A 27 -10.49 5.74 -23.83
C GLU A 27 -9.76 5.99 -22.51
N SER A 28 -8.98 7.06 -22.45
CA SER A 28 -8.14 7.42 -21.29
C SER A 28 -8.28 8.91 -21.02
N TYR A 29 -8.53 9.26 -19.75
CA TYR A 29 -8.75 10.64 -19.29
C TYR A 29 -7.92 10.92 -18.05
N LYS A 30 -7.42 12.15 -17.88
CA LYS A 30 -6.55 12.52 -16.77
C LYS A 30 -7.21 12.47 -15.39
N SER A 31 -8.52 12.71 -15.35
CA SER A 31 -9.25 12.88 -14.10
C SER A 31 -10.69 12.36 -14.20
N PRO A 32 -11.34 12.05 -13.06
CA PRO A 32 -12.76 11.73 -13.02
C PRO A 32 -13.63 12.81 -13.68
N LYS A 33 -13.32 14.08 -13.47
CA LYS A 33 -14.07 15.22 -14.05
C LYS A 33 -14.06 15.19 -15.59
N GLU A 34 -12.93 14.84 -16.19
CA GLU A 34 -12.82 14.72 -17.64
C GLU A 34 -13.53 13.47 -18.16
N ALA A 35 -13.54 12.37 -17.40
CA ALA A 35 -14.15 11.11 -17.80
C ALA A 35 -15.68 11.10 -17.71
N ILE A 36 -16.28 11.81 -16.75
CA ILE A 36 -17.75 11.82 -16.49
C ILE A 36 -18.58 12.02 -17.77
N PRO A 37 -18.31 12.96 -18.70
CA PRO A 37 -19.10 13.10 -19.91
C PRO A 37 -19.05 11.91 -20.86
N HIS A 38 -18.14 10.97 -20.66
CA HIS A 38 -17.83 9.86 -21.57
C HIS A 38 -18.14 8.46 -21.00
N VAL A 39 -18.74 8.38 -19.81
CA VAL A 39 -18.99 7.07 -19.15
C VAL A 39 -20.41 6.55 -19.31
N ALA A 40 -21.33 7.32 -19.88
CA ALA A 40 -22.74 6.94 -20.00
C ALA A 40 -22.95 5.61 -20.76
N ASP A 41 -22.12 5.31 -21.73
CA ASP A 41 -22.10 4.09 -22.55
C ASP A 41 -20.97 3.13 -22.17
N ALA A 42 -20.24 3.39 -21.08
CA ALA A 42 -19.12 2.55 -20.63
C ALA A 42 -19.62 1.24 -20.00
N ASP A 43 -19.00 0.13 -20.36
CA ASP A 43 -19.19 -1.19 -19.73
C ASP A 43 -18.26 -1.39 -18.53
N ALA A 44 -17.07 -0.79 -18.59
CA ALA A 44 -15.99 -0.95 -17.61
C ALA A 44 -15.22 0.35 -17.35
N ILE A 45 -14.72 0.47 -16.13
CA ILE A 45 -13.87 1.60 -15.69
C ILE A 45 -12.59 1.05 -15.06
N ALA A 46 -11.44 1.69 -15.33
CA ALA A 46 -10.23 1.52 -14.57
C ALA A 46 -9.85 2.85 -13.92
N MET A 47 -9.69 2.89 -12.59
CA MET A 47 -9.40 4.10 -11.83
C MET A 47 -8.61 3.80 -10.55
N TRP A 48 -8.01 4.80 -9.95
CA TRP A 48 -7.26 4.62 -8.71
C TRP A 48 -8.20 4.39 -7.51
N GLY A 49 -7.81 3.49 -6.60
CA GLY A 49 -8.58 3.15 -5.40
C GLY A 49 -8.84 4.31 -4.44
N PHE A 50 -8.04 5.38 -4.50
CA PHE A 50 -8.21 6.60 -3.72
C PHE A 50 -9.11 7.66 -4.40
N GLN A 51 -9.57 7.43 -5.64
CA GLN A 51 -10.49 8.31 -6.34
C GLN A 51 -11.93 7.98 -5.95
N ASP A 52 -12.78 8.99 -5.82
CA ASP A 52 -14.20 8.81 -5.55
C ASP A 52 -14.92 8.24 -6.77
N ALA A 53 -15.46 7.02 -6.64
CA ALA A 53 -16.16 6.33 -7.71
C ALA A 53 -17.62 6.78 -7.87
N GLU A 54 -18.24 7.39 -6.85
CA GLU A 54 -19.68 7.69 -6.87
C GLU A 54 -20.09 8.58 -8.05
N PRO A 55 -19.42 9.70 -8.35
CA PRO A 55 -19.79 10.55 -9.48
C PRO A 55 -19.67 9.82 -10.84
N ILE A 56 -18.70 8.91 -10.98
CA ILE A 56 -18.49 8.12 -12.19
C ILE A 56 -19.61 7.07 -12.35
N LEU A 57 -19.93 6.35 -11.28
CA LEU A 57 -20.95 5.30 -11.29
C LEU A 57 -22.36 5.86 -11.44
N ALA A 58 -22.61 7.06 -10.91
CA ALA A 58 -23.87 7.78 -11.11
C ALA A 58 -24.05 8.21 -12.57
N ALA A 59 -22.98 8.64 -13.25
CA ALA A 59 -23.01 9.04 -14.67
C ALA A 59 -22.97 7.83 -15.64
N GLY A 60 -22.49 6.66 -15.18
CA GLY A 60 -22.32 5.44 -15.98
C GLY A 60 -23.26 4.30 -15.55
N PRO A 61 -24.55 4.32 -15.93
CA PRO A 61 -25.52 3.31 -15.50
C PRO A 61 -25.21 1.91 -16.04
N ASN A 62 -24.48 1.82 -17.14
CA ASN A 62 -24.16 0.56 -17.82
C ASN A 62 -22.87 -0.11 -17.32
N ILE A 63 -22.12 0.53 -16.39
CA ILE A 63 -20.88 0.00 -15.85
C ILE A 63 -21.18 -1.28 -15.07
N ARG A 64 -20.49 -2.36 -15.43
CA ARG A 64 -20.59 -3.70 -14.82
C ARG A 64 -19.27 -4.17 -14.22
N TRP A 65 -18.16 -3.49 -14.51
CA TRP A 65 -16.85 -3.80 -13.95
C TRP A 65 -16.05 -2.53 -13.66
N VAL A 66 -15.46 -2.49 -12.46
CA VAL A 66 -14.49 -1.47 -12.05
C VAL A 66 -13.20 -2.16 -11.66
N HIS A 67 -12.07 -1.69 -12.21
CA HIS A 67 -10.73 -2.14 -11.86
C HIS A 67 -9.99 -1.03 -11.12
N SER A 68 -9.55 -1.34 -9.89
CA SER A 68 -8.63 -0.45 -9.16
C SER A 68 -7.22 -0.58 -9.74
N LEU A 69 -6.65 0.55 -10.17
CA LEU A 69 -5.25 0.66 -10.59
C LEU A 69 -4.27 0.59 -9.41
N SER A 70 -4.76 0.46 -8.18
CA SER A 70 -3.99 0.23 -6.95
C SER A 70 -4.44 -1.07 -6.27
N ASP A 71 -3.72 -1.49 -5.25
CA ASP A 71 -4.14 -2.61 -4.40
C ASP A 71 -5.36 -2.23 -3.55
N GLY A 72 -5.36 -1.03 -2.98
CA GLY A 72 -6.49 -0.51 -2.21
C GLY A 72 -7.69 -0.12 -3.07
N VAL A 73 -8.88 -0.17 -2.46
CA VAL A 73 -10.18 0.11 -3.08
C VAL A 73 -11.05 1.03 -2.22
N GLU A 74 -10.49 1.68 -1.24
CA GLU A 74 -11.18 2.32 -0.13
C GLU A 74 -12.26 3.31 -0.60
N ARG A 75 -11.96 4.13 -1.60
CA ARG A 75 -12.88 5.13 -2.14
C ARG A 75 -13.70 4.66 -3.35
N LEU A 76 -13.49 3.41 -3.77
CA LEU A 76 -14.31 2.77 -4.80
C LEU A 76 -15.58 2.12 -4.22
N LEU A 77 -15.59 1.80 -2.92
CA LEU A 77 -16.71 1.16 -2.21
C LEU A 77 -17.83 2.18 -1.91
N SER A 78 -18.27 2.87 -2.93
CA SER A 78 -19.32 3.89 -2.86
C SER A 78 -20.73 3.24 -2.76
N PRO A 79 -21.78 4.00 -2.41
CA PRO A 79 -23.16 3.49 -2.37
C PRO A 79 -23.58 2.82 -3.68
N SER A 80 -23.25 3.41 -4.83
CA SER A 80 -23.54 2.81 -6.13
C SER A 80 -22.78 1.51 -6.37
N MET A 81 -21.52 1.41 -5.95
CA MET A 81 -20.72 0.19 -6.03
C MET A 81 -21.31 -0.93 -5.18
N LEU A 82 -21.78 -0.62 -3.98
CA LEU A 82 -22.30 -1.61 -3.02
C LEU A 82 -23.71 -2.10 -3.42
N SER A 83 -24.54 -1.22 -4.00
CA SER A 83 -25.94 -1.53 -4.33
C SER A 83 -26.11 -2.18 -5.71
N ARG A 84 -25.15 -2.01 -6.63
CA ARG A 84 -25.23 -2.53 -8.01
C ARG A 84 -24.43 -3.84 -8.15
N PRO A 85 -24.80 -4.72 -9.10
CA PRO A 85 -24.08 -5.95 -9.42
C PRO A 85 -22.82 -5.65 -10.27
N ILE A 86 -21.94 -4.80 -9.75
CA ILE A 86 -20.68 -4.41 -10.39
C ILE A 86 -19.57 -5.29 -9.85
N HIS A 87 -18.78 -5.91 -10.72
CA HIS A 87 -17.54 -6.56 -10.35
C HIS A 87 -16.49 -5.49 -9.95
N LEU A 88 -15.82 -5.69 -8.84
CA LEU A 88 -14.70 -4.86 -8.40
C LEU A 88 -13.45 -5.73 -8.35
N THR A 89 -12.42 -5.34 -9.09
CA THR A 89 -11.10 -5.99 -9.05
C THR A 89 -10.04 -4.98 -8.68
N ASN A 90 -8.89 -5.46 -8.15
CA ASN A 90 -7.77 -4.59 -7.81
C ASN A 90 -6.47 -5.09 -8.44
N SER A 91 -5.39 -4.31 -8.25
CA SER A 91 -4.05 -4.62 -8.76
C SER A 91 -3.18 -5.36 -7.75
N HIS A 92 -3.80 -6.23 -6.93
CA HIS A 92 -3.11 -7.07 -5.95
C HIS A 92 -2.00 -7.91 -6.60
N GLY A 93 -0.83 -7.97 -5.97
CA GLY A 93 0.33 -8.71 -6.46
C GLY A 93 1.23 -7.93 -7.44
N VAL A 94 0.76 -6.82 -8.02
CA VAL A 94 1.56 -6.01 -8.95
C VAL A 94 2.69 -5.28 -8.23
N HIS A 95 2.45 -4.87 -7.00
CA HIS A 95 3.32 -3.98 -6.23
C HIS A 95 4.25 -4.70 -5.24
N ASP A 96 4.04 -5.99 -4.98
CA ASP A 96 4.66 -6.74 -3.89
C ASP A 96 6.18 -6.65 -3.88
N ARG A 97 6.80 -6.80 -5.06
CA ARG A 97 8.26 -6.72 -5.20
C ARG A 97 8.76 -5.31 -4.85
N ALA A 98 8.22 -4.30 -5.50
CA ALA A 98 8.67 -2.92 -5.32
C ALA A 98 8.49 -2.45 -3.87
N VAL A 99 7.30 -2.66 -3.31
CA VAL A 99 6.99 -2.24 -1.93
C VAL A 99 7.84 -2.99 -0.91
N SER A 100 8.06 -4.31 -1.08
CA SER A 100 8.92 -5.06 -0.17
C SER A 100 10.39 -4.67 -0.26
N GLU A 101 10.91 -4.37 -1.44
CA GLU A 101 12.28 -3.86 -1.63
C GLU A 101 12.43 -2.46 -1.02
N HIS A 102 11.44 -1.58 -1.21
CA HIS A 102 11.41 -0.26 -0.60
C HIS A 102 11.37 -0.33 0.93
N THR A 103 10.55 -1.21 1.49
CA THR A 103 10.48 -1.46 2.95
C THR A 103 11.84 -1.86 3.50
N LEU A 104 12.54 -2.78 2.83
CA LEU A 104 13.89 -3.18 3.25
C LEU A 104 14.91 -2.07 3.04
N ALA A 105 14.77 -1.24 2.01
CA ALA A 105 15.64 -0.09 1.82
C ALA A 105 15.52 0.92 2.98
N LEU A 106 14.29 1.24 3.40
CA LEU A 106 14.02 2.07 4.58
C LEU A 106 14.59 1.43 5.85
N LEU A 107 14.31 0.15 6.08
CA LEU A 107 14.79 -0.61 7.22
C LEU A 107 16.33 -0.62 7.29
N LEU A 108 17.00 -0.94 6.18
CA LEU A 108 18.46 -0.95 6.11
C LEU A 108 19.05 0.46 6.22
N ALA A 109 18.41 1.48 5.65
CA ALA A 109 18.83 2.87 5.81
C ALA A 109 18.81 3.30 7.28
N TRP A 110 17.76 2.93 8.01
CA TRP A 110 17.67 3.15 9.45
C TRP A 110 18.76 2.38 10.22
N MET A 111 18.82 1.06 10.04
CA MET A 111 19.75 0.20 10.77
C MET A 111 21.21 0.59 10.54
N ARG A 112 21.57 0.99 9.33
CA ARG A 112 22.95 1.36 8.96
C ARG A 112 23.23 2.85 9.10
N ARG A 113 22.25 3.64 9.61
CA ARG A 113 22.38 5.10 9.82
C ARG A 113 22.74 5.84 8.52
N ILE A 114 22.20 5.37 7.38
CA ILE A 114 22.49 5.96 6.06
C ILE A 114 21.98 7.40 5.98
N GLN A 115 20.78 7.68 6.53
CA GLN A 115 20.24 9.04 6.56
C GLN A 115 21.16 10.04 7.29
N ASP A 116 21.80 9.61 8.41
CA ASP A 116 22.74 10.46 9.15
C ASP A 116 24.00 10.70 8.32
N ALA A 117 24.52 9.64 7.68
CA ALA A 117 25.69 9.78 6.82
C ALA A 117 25.43 10.74 5.65
N VAL A 118 24.22 10.70 5.05
CA VAL A 118 23.81 11.62 3.97
C VAL A 118 23.68 13.06 4.49
N ARG A 119 23.11 13.26 5.70
CA ARG A 119 23.05 14.60 6.33
C ARG A 119 24.44 15.17 6.57
N HIS A 120 25.36 14.37 7.14
CA HIS A 120 26.74 14.79 7.37
C HIS A 120 27.50 15.05 6.08
N GLN A 121 27.25 14.24 5.04
CA GLN A 121 27.80 14.49 3.71
C GLN A 121 27.37 15.88 3.19
N SER A 122 26.11 16.24 3.34
CA SER A 122 25.59 17.54 2.90
C SER A 122 26.16 18.69 3.70
N ALA A 123 26.53 18.47 4.97
CA ALA A 123 27.20 19.43 5.84
C ALA A 123 28.74 19.44 5.69
N HIS A 124 29.32 18.63 4.79
CA HIS A 124 30.78 18.46 4.65
C HIS A 124 31.48 17.96 5.92
N GLU A 125 30.77 17.13 6.71
CA GLU A 125 31.29 16.59 7.98
C GLU A 125 31.67 15.12 7.83
N TRP A 126 32.88 14.73 8.26
CA TRP A 126 33.33 13.34 8.26
C TRP A 126 33.02 12.68 9.62
N ILE A 127 31.73 12.34 9.85
CA ILE A 127 31.27 11.68 11.07
C ILE A 127 30.98 10.20 10.77
N ARG A 128 31.29 9.32 11.73
CA ARG A 128 31.09 7.87 11.63
C ARG A 128 29.95 7.44 12.56
N PRO A 129 28.68 7.49 12.12
CA PRO A 129 27.59 7.03 12.94
C PRO A 129 27.67 5.52 13.14
N ARG A 130 27.36 5.05 14.34
CA ARG A 130 27.29 3.61 14.62
C ARG A 130 25.90 3.09 14.26
N GLY A 131 25.84 2.21 13.28
CA GLY A 131 24.65 1.45 12.92
C GLY A 131 24.57 0.10 13.64
N ASP A 132 23.50 -0.61 13.39
CA ASP A 132 23.23 -1.98 13.85
C ASP A 132 23.01 -2.91 12.64
N THR A 133 22.82 -4.22 12.87
CA THR A 133 22.53 -5.23 11.86
C THR A 133 21.13 -5.81 12.05
N LEU A 134 20.60 -6.45 11.01
CA LEU A 134 19.33 -7.17 11.09
C LEU A 134 19.47 -8.58 11.69
N PHE A 135 20.69 -9.11 11.76
CA PHE A 135 20.95 -10.44 12.31
C PHE A 135 20.32 -10.61 13.70
N GLY A 136 19.50 -11.64 13.85
CA GLY A 136 18.83 -11.98 15.11
C GLY A 136 17.71 -11.03 15.56
N LYS A 137 17.40 -9.99 14.78
CA LYS A 137 16.28 -9.08 15.10
C LYS A 137 14.93 -9.74 14.87
N THR A 138 13.96 -9.39 15.69
CA THR A 138 12.56 -9.80 15.55
C THR A 138 11.80 -8.73 14.77
N ILE A 139 11.26 -9.11 13.63
CA ILE A 139 10.39 -8.26 12.79
C ILE A 139 8.95 -8.76 12.94
N LEU A 140 8.08 -7.89 13.41
CA LEU A 140 6.64 -8.09 13.45
C LEU A 140 6.01 -7.45 12.22
N ILE A 141 5.34 -8.25 11.38
CA ILE A 141 4.61 -7.77 10.21
C ILE A 141 3.12 -7.88 10.52
N VAL A 142 2.48 -6.73 10.64
CA VAL A 142 1.05 -6.60 10.91
C VAL A 142 0.31 -6.37 9.59
N GLY A 143 -0.49 -7.36 9.20
CA GLY A 143 -1.00 -7.52 7.83
C GLY A 143 -0.12 -8.44 6.99
N PHE A 144 -0.39 -9.76 7.05
CA PHE A 144 0.42 -10.76 6.34
C PHE A 144 -0.27 -11.21 5.04
N GLY A 145 -0.59 -10.23 4.19
CA GLY A 145 -1.05 -10.41 2.80
C GLY A 145 0.11 -10.66 1.83
N SER A 146 -0.05 -10.35 0.55
CA SER A 146 1.00 -10.53 -0.47
C SER A 146 2.24 -9.69 -0.18
N ILE A 147 2.07 -8.42 0.18
CA ILE A 147 3.17 -7.51 0.52
C ILE A 147 3.89 -7.98 1.79
N GLY A 148 3.14 -8.32 2.85
CA GLY A 148 3.71 -8.84 4.10
C GLY A 148 4.54 -10.10 3.90
N ARG A 149 4.05 -11.05 3.09
CA ARG A 149 4.80 -12.26 2.69
C ARG A 149 6.05 -11.92 1.88
N ALA A 150 5.96 -10.96 0.96
CA ALA A 150 7.09 -10.54 0.14
C ALA A 150 8.19 -9.87 0.98
N ILE A 151 7.81 -9.09 2.01
CA ILE A 151 8.74 -8.51 2.98
C ILE A 151 9.39 -9.62 3.81
N ALA A 152 8.59 -10.55 4.36
CA ALA A 152 9.07 -11.67 5.17
C ALA A 152 10.10 -12.51 4.42
N GLN A 153 9.77 -12.91 3.18
CA GLN A 153 10.67 -13.68 2.31
C GLN A 153 12.05 -13.03 2.15
N ARG A 154 12.07 -11.70 1.96
CA ARG A 154 13.33 -10.95 1.78
C ARG A 154 14.07 -10.74 3.10
N ALA A 155 13.33 -10.46 4.17
CA ALA A 155 13.90 -10.22 5.48
C ALA A 155 14.56 -11.49 6.06
N LYS A 156 14.04 -12.68 5.75
CA LYS A 156 14.64 -13.97 6.16
C LYS A 156 16.08 -14.16 5.71
N VAL A 157 16.47 -13.56 4.59
CA VAL A 157 17.85 -13.63 4.09
C VAL A 157 18.85 -12.98 5.05
N PHE A 158 18.38 -12.06 5.90
CA PHE A 158 19.17 -11.39 6.94
C PHE A 158 19.15 -12.13 8.30
N GLU A 159 18.70 -13.38 8.34
CA GLU A 159 18.64 -14.21 9.55
C GLU A 159 17.78 -13.58 10.66
N THR A 160 16.68 -12.96 10.28
CA THR A 160 15.70 -12.36 11.20
C THR A 160 14.66 -13.37 11.66
N ARG A 161 14.10 -13.17 12.85
CA ARG A 161 12.88 -13.82 13.33
C ARG A 161 11.67 -13.05 12.84
N ILE A 162 10.76 -13.70 12.12
CA ILE A 162 9.56 -13.08 11.56
C ILE A 162 8.32 -13.51 12.34
N LEU A 163 7.64 -12.55 12.93
CA LEU A 163 6.33 -12.71 13.54
C LEU A 163 5.28 -12.06 12.63
N ALA A 164 4.16 -12.74 12.43
CA ALA A 164 3.08 -12.25 11.57
C ALA A 164 1.80 -12.05 12.39
N VAL A 165 1.10 -10.95 12.14
CA VAL A 165 -0.27 -10.73 12.65
C VAL A 165 -1.23 -10.68 11.47
N LYS A 166 -2.33 -11.43 11.55
CA LYS A 166 -3.38 -11.48 10.51
C LYS A 166 -4.74 -11.87 11.08
N LYS A 167 -5.79 -11.60 10.32
CA LYS A 167 -7.18 -11.85 10.73
C LYS A 167 -7.53 -13.34 10.89
N HIS A 168 -6.87 -14.23 10.14
CA HIS A 168 -7.13 -15.67 10.16
C HIS A 168 -5.82 -16.46 10.24
N LEU A 169 -5.74 -17.43 11.14
CA LEU A 169 -4.57 -18.30 11.25
C LEU A 169 -4.40 -19.11 9.97
N SER A 170 -3.16 -19.20 9.52
CA SER A 170 -2.74 -20.08 8.43
C SER A 170 -1.25 -20.38 8.58
N THR A 171 -0.80 -21.49 7.99
CA THR A 171 0.63 -21.76 7.89
C THR A 171 1.25 -20.83 6.87
N GLU A 172 2.32 -20.13 7.26
CA GLU A 172 3.02 -19.17 6.42
C GLU A 172 4.50 -19.57 6.29
N MET A 173 4.97 -19.73 5.06
CA MET A 173 6.31 -20.27 4.77
C MET A 173 7.44 -19.42 5.37
N PHE A 174 7.26 -18.09 5.43
CA PHE A 174 8.31 -17.15 5.84
C PHE A 174 8.06 -16.51 7.22
N ALA A 175 7.02 -16.94 7.95
CA ALA A 175 6.80 -16.53 9.33
C ALA A 175 7.21 -17.65 10.29
N ASP A 176 7.94 -17.28 11.35
CA ASP A 176 8.29 -18.24 12.43
C ASP A 176 7.09 -18.48 13.35
N HIS A 177 6.21 -17.46 13.47
CA HIS A 177 4.95 -17.60 14.18
C HIS A 177 3.88 -16.67 13.60
N VAL A 178 2.62 -17.09 13.67
CA VAL A 178 1.45 -16.33 13.21
C VAL A 178 0.51 -16.11 14.39
N TYR A 179 0.17 -14.87 14.63
CA TYR A 179 -0.77 -14.41 15.67
C TYR A 179 -2.04 -13.87 15.03
N LEU A 180 -3.14 -13.89 15.77
CA LEU A 180 -4.35 -13.16 15.43
C LEU A 180 -4.25 -11.68 15.83
N GLU A 181 -5.11 -10.85 15.27
CA GLU A 181 -5.13 -9.40 15.54
C GLU A 181 -5.36 -9.06 17.02
N ASP A 182 -6.18 -9.85 17.73
CA ASP A 182 -6.45 -9.70 19.17
C ASP A 182 -5.24 -10.03 20.06
N GLN A 183 -4.23 -10.72 19.52
CA GLN A 183 -2.98 -11.04 20.20
C GLN A 183 -1.88 -9.98 19.94
N LEU A 184 -2.18 -8.89 19.24
CA LEU A 184 -1.19 -7.86 18.92
C LEU A 184 -0.48 -7.33 20.17
N ALA A 185 -1.24 -7.05 21.24
CA ALA A 185 -0.69 -6.52 22.50
C ALA A 185 0.31 -7.47 23.17
N GLU A 186 0.18 -8.79 22.96
CA GLU A 186 1.09 -9.79 23.51
C GLU A 186 2.43 -9.83 22.76
N VAL A 187 2.39 -9.56 21.44
CA VAL A 187 3.56 -9.73 20.56
C VAL A 187 4.35 -8.46 20.32
N LEU A 188 3.74 -7.28 20.45
CA LEU A 188 4.43 -5.98 20.27
C LEU A 188 5.70 -5.84 21.13
N PRO A 189 5.73 -6.27 22.42
CA PRO A 189 6.95 -6.19 23.24
C PRO A 189 8.11 -7.08 22.77
N GLU A 190 7.86 -8.09 21.91
CA GLU A 190 8.91 -8.95 21.36
C GLU A 190 9.63 -8.31 20.18
N ALA A 191 8.99 -7.37 19.49
CA ALA A 191 9.45 -6.84 18.20
C ALA A 191 10.54 -5.78 18.34
N ASP A 192 11.61 -5.92 17.54
CA ASP A 192 12.62 -4.86 17.34
C ASP A 192 12.20 -3.94 16.18
N ILE A 193 11.44 -4.47 15.22
CA ILE A 193 10.90 -3.76 14.09
C ILE A 193 9.41 -4.13 13.95
N VAL A 194 8.53 -3.15 13.81
CA VAL A 194 7.11 -3.33 13.55
C VAL A 194 6.77 -2.73 12.18
N ILE A 195 6.20 -3.54 11.29
CA ILE A 195 5.86 -3.12 9.93
C ILE A 195 4.34 -3.21 9.77
N ALA A 196 3.70 -2.06 9.50
CA ALA A 196 2.29 -1.98 9.14
C ALA A 196 2.12 -2.25 7.63
N ALA A 197 1.42 -3.33 7.29
CA ALA A 197 1.09 -3.77 5.93
C ALA A 197 -0.41 -4.18 5.81
N LEU A 198 -1.26 -3.52 6.60
CA LEU A 198 -2.70 -3.72 6.67
C LEU A 198 -3.43 -3.02 5.52
N PRO A 199 -4.56 -3.56 5.02
CA PRO A 199 -5.47 -2.77 4.20
C PRO A 199 -6.12 -1.67 5.05
N ALA A 200 -6.52 -0.55 4.43
CA ALA A 200 -7.33 0.46 5.10
C ALA A 200 -8.80 0.04 5.04
N THR A 201 -9.36 -0.29 6.17
CA THR A 201 -10.79 -0.62 6.38
C THR A 201 -11.29 0.09 7.62
N PRO A 202 -12.60 0.17 7.88
CA PRO A 202 -13.10 0.73 9.13
C PRO A 202 -12.54 0.04 10.38
N GLU A 203 -12.23 -1.28 10.31
CA GLU A 203 -11.67 -2.03 11.43
C GLU A 203 -10.18 -1.77 11.65
N THR A 204 -9.46 -1.29 10.65
CA THR A 204 -8.02 -0.99 10.73
C THR A 204 -7.73 0.51 10.83
N ASP A 205 -8.76 1.33 10.92
CA ASP A 205 -8.60 2.77 11.14
C ASP A 205 -8.01 3.02 12.54
N HIS A 206 -6.90 3.78 12.60
CA HIS A 206 -6.14 4.02 13.83
C HIS A 206 -5.76 2.73 14.59
N PHE A 207 -5.43 1.66 13.84
CA PHE A 207 -5.05 0.38 14.41
C PHE A 207 -3.78 0.47 15.28
N PHE A 208 -2.89 1.38 14.96
CA PHE A 208 -1.75 1.77 15.79
C PHE A 208 -2.02 3.14 16.41
N GLY A 209 -2.28 3.16 17.71
CA GLY A 209 -2.48 4.34 18.53
C GLY A 209 -1.51 4.39 19.71
N GLU A 210 -1.80 5.25 20.67
CA GLU A 210 -1.00 5.45 21.89
C GLU A 210 -0.70 4.13 22.61
N LYS A 211 -1.70 3.25 22.73
CA LYS A 211 -1.55 1.96 23.43
C LYS A 211 -0.55 1.04 22.74
N GLU A 212 -0.64 0.94 21.43
CA GLU A 212 0.22 0.08 20.63
C GLU A 212 1.67 0.57 20.66
N PHE A 213 1.88 1.88 20.53
CA PHE A 213 3.23 2.48 20.64
C PHE A 213 3.82 2.31 22.04
N ALA A 214 3.03 2.47 23.11
CA ALA A 214 3.48 2.27 24.48
C ALA A 214 3.90 0.82 24.79
N LEU A 215 3.36 -0.17 24.06
CA LEU A 215 3.71 -1.59 24.19
C LEU A 215 4.99 -1.98 23.42
N MET A 216 5.43 -1.15 22.47
CA MET A 216 6.64 -1.41 21.70
C MET A 216 7.89 -1.21 22.56
N LYS A 217 9.00 -1.85 22.16
CA LYS A 217 10.30 -1.57 22.78
C LYS A 217 10.71 -0.11 22.52
N ARG A 218 11.32 0.54 23.49
CA ARG A 218 11.92 1.87 23.29
C ARG A 218 12.97 1.91 22.19
N SER A 219 13.60 0.77 21.89
CA SER A 219 14.54 0.60 20.78
C SER A 219 13.86 0.23 19.46
N ALA A 220 12.55 0.05 19.42
CA ALA A 220 11.85 -0.43 18.25
C ALA A 220 11.76 0.63 17.15
N LEU A 221 11.83 0.15 15.91
CA LEU A 221 11.53 0.91 14.70
C LEU A 221 10.11 0.59 14.24
N PHE A 222 9.30 1.62 13.97
CA PHE A 222 8.01 1.48 13.31
C PHE A 222 8.12 1.80 11.82
N ILE A 223 7.49 1.01 10.95
CA ILE A 223 7.48 1.24 9.49
C ILE A 223 6.04 1.20 8.98
N ASN A 224 5.58 2.27 8.34
CA ASN A 224 4.27 2.30 7.69
C ASN A 224 4.42 2.42 6.16
N ILE A 225 4.10 1.32 5.47
CA ILE A 225 4.01 1.23 4.00
C ILE A 225 2.59 0.85 3.54
N ALA A 226 1.63 0.94 4.44
CA ALA A 226 0.24 0.58 4.19
C ALA A 226 -0.57 1.80 3.73
N ARG A 227 -1.33 2.39 4.68
CA ARG A 227 -2.06 3.65 4.52
C ARG A 227 -1.86 4.50 5.78
N ALA A 228 -1.98 5.81 5.63
CA ALA A 228 -1.87 6.71 6.77
C ALA A 228 -2.95 6.42 7.83
N SER A 229 -4.18 6.14 7.41
CA SER A 229 -5.31 5.93 8.31
C SER A 229 -5.17 4.73 9.26
N VAL A 230 -4.24 3.79 9.00
CA VAL A 230 -4.00 2.68 9.95
C VAL A 230 -3.22 3.12 11.19
N VAL A 231 -2.75 4.37 11.22
CA VAL A 231 -1.98 4.96 12.31
C VAL A 231 -2.68 6.22 12.80
N ASP A 232 -2.85 6.37 14.09
CA ASP A 232 -3.10 7.66 14.71
C ASP A 232 -1.79 8.48 14.60
N GLU A 233 -1.77 9.41 13.65
CA GLU A 233 -0.58 10.21 13.34
C GLU A 233 -0.16 11.09 14.52
N ALA A 234 -1.13 11.59 15.32
CA ALA A 234 -0.82 12.38 16.51
C ALA A 234 -0.15 11.52 17.59
N ALA A 235 -0.67 10.31 17.82
CA ALA A 235 -0.07 9.36 18.75
C ALA A 235 1.35 8.95 18.32
N LEU A 236 1.60 8.77 17.01
CA LEU A 236 2.95 8.48 16.50
C LEU A 236 3.91 9.65 16.72
N ILE A 237 3.48 10.89 16.46
CA ILE A 237 4.28 12.10 16.71
C ILE A 237 4.67 12.20 18.19
N ASP A 238 3.71 11.95 19.09
CA ASP A 238 3.95 11.98 20.53
C ASP A 238 4.93 10.89 20.97
N ALA A 239 4.72 9.64 20.52
CA ALA A 239 5.62 8.52 20.83
C ALA A 239 7.07 8.76 20.36
N LEU A 240 7.23 9.36 19.17
CA LEU A 240 8.54 9.74 18.63
C LEU A 240 9.20 10.88 19.41
N SER A 241 8.42 11.91 19.78
CA SER A 241 8.90 13.08 20.52
C SER A 241 9.31 12.72 21.94
N GLN A 242 8.57 11.83 22.59
CA GLN A 242 8.83 11.32 23.93
C GLN A 242 9.85 10.18 23.98
N LYS A 243 10.31 9.72 22.80
CA LYS A 243 11.23 8.58 22.65
C LYS A 243 10.69 7.29 23.27
N GLU A 244 9.38 7.08 23.15
CA GLU A 244 8.75 5.81 23.52
C GLU A 244 9.14 4.72 22.54
N ILE A 245 9.37 5.08 21.26
CA ILE A 245 9.99 4.25 20.24
C ILE A 245 11.23 4.95 19.68
N ALA A 246 12.16 4.19 19.10
CA ALA A 246 13.41 4.74 18.60
C ALA A 246 13.23 5.62 17.35
N GLY A 247 12.29 5.27 16.49
CA GLY A 247 12.02 6.03 15.27
C GLY A 247 10.96 5.42 14.38
N ALA A 248 10.71 6.09 13.28
CA ALA A 248 9.76 5.62 12.27
C ALA A 248 10.28 5.79 10.83
N CYS A 249 9.84 4.89 9.93
CA CYS A 249 9.96 5.05 8.49
C CYS A 249 8.56 5.11 7.87
N MET A 250 8.27 6.17 7.13
CA MET A 250 6.93 6.45 6.61
C MET A 250 6.98 6.68 5.11
N ASP A 251 6.13 5.96 4.35
CA ASP A 251 5.92 6.23 2.92
C ASP A 251 4.55 6.86 2.65
N VAL A 252 3.67 6.92 3.66
CA VAL A 252 2.28 7.40 3.54
C VAL A 252 1.94 8.38 4.66
N PHE A 253 1.09 9.39 4.36
CA PHE A 253 0.78 10.49 5.28
C PHE A 253 -0.71 10.82 5.24
N SER A 254 -1.27 11.34 6.33
CA SER A 254 -2.69 11.70 6.46
C SER A 254 -3.11 12.76 5.44
N LYS A 255 -2.19 13.63 5.07
CA LYS A 255 -2.36 14.60 3.99
C LYS A 255 -1.18 14.51 3.02
N GLU A 256 -1.48 14.24 1.76
CA GLU A 256 -0.51 14.17 0.67
C GLU A 256 -0.84 15.19 -0.42
N PRO A 257 0.10 16.06 -0.83
CA PRO A 257 1.47 16.22 -0.35
C PRO A 257 1.54 16.65 1.13
N LEU A 258 2.57 16.14 1.87
CA LEU A 258 2.79 16.50 3.27
C LEU A 258 3.02 18.00 3.41
N PRO A 259 2.26 18.73 4.27
CA PRO A 259 2.43 20.16 4.48
C PRO A 259 3.86 20.52 4.92
N GLY A 260 4.36 21.67 4.46
CA GLY A 260 5.74 22.10 4.73
C GLY A 260 6.04 22.45 6.21
N ASP A 261 5.00 22.63 7.01
CA ASP A 261 5.05 22.89 8.46
C ASP A 261 4.81 21.63 9.30
N HIS A 262 4.69 20.46 8.66
CA HIS A 262 4.42 19.21 9.36
C HIS A 262 5.59 18.82 10.30
N PRO A 263 5.30 18.34 11.54
CA PRO A 263 6.34 18.01 12.53
C PRO A 263 7.40 17.00 12.04
N PHE A 264 7.02 16.03 11.24
CA PHE A 264 7.95 15.00 10.73
C PHE A 264 9.17 15.58 10.00
N TRP A 265 9.05 16.77 9.36
CA TRP A 265 10.19 17.42 8.70
C TRP A 265 11.34 17.78 9.65
N GLN A 266 11.02 17.99 10.94
CA GLN A 266 11.97 18.40 11.97
C GLN A 266 12.44 17.23 12.85
N MET A 267 11.89 16.01 12.63
CA MET A 267 12.24 14.85 13.45
C MET A 267 13.43 14.08 12.88
N ASP A 268 14.54 14.08 13.61
CA ASP A 268 15.76 13.34 13.23
C ASP A 268 15.58 11.81 13.28
N ASN A 269 14.58 11.33 14.02
CA ASN A 269 14.25 9.92 14.17
C ASN A 269 13.13 9.46 13.21
N VAL A 270 12.91 10.20 12.12
CA VAL A 270 11.96 9.82 11.07
C VAL A 270 12.65 9.77 9.70
N ILE A 271 12.44 8.71 8.96
CA ILE A 271 12.76 8.62 7.53
C ILE A 271 11.45 8.69 6.74
N MET A 272 11.36 9.62 5.79
CA MET A 272 10.17 9.80 4.97
C MET A 272 10.47 9.57 3.49
N THR A 273 9.52 8.95 2.81
CA THR A 273 9.49 8.89 1.35
C THR A 273 8.09 9.31 0.86
N PRO A 274 7.97 10.04 -0.27
CA PRO A 274 6.71 10.68 -0.67
C PRO A 274 5.80 9.73 -1.46
N HIS A 275 5.35 8.65 -0.81
CA HIS A 275 4.45 7.63 -1.34
C HIS A 275 4.97 7.03 -2.66
N ILE A 276 6.22 6.55 -2.64
CA ILE A 276 6.93 6.04 -3.82
C ILE A 276 7.28 4.55 -3.75
N ALA A 277 6.83 3.84 -2.72
CA ALA A 277 7.19 2.44 -2.53
C ALA A 277 6.88 1.53 -3.73
N SER A 278 5.87 1.86 -4.52
CA SER A 278 5.50 1.13 -5.73
C SER A 278 6.08 1.69 -7.03
N MET A 279 6.77 2.85 -6.99
CA MET A 279 7.21 3.57 -8.19
C MET A 279 8.48 2.96 -8.78
N VAL A 280 8.33 2.08 -9.76
CA VAL A 280 9.41 1.40 -10.47
C VAL A 280 9.22 1.53 -12.00
N PRO A 281 10.27 1.42 -12.81
CA PRO A 281 10.19 1.63 -14.27
C PRO A 281 9.16 0.74 -14.98
N ASP A 282 8.99 -0.51 -14.56
CA ASP A 282 8.06 -1.49 -15.14
C ASP A 282 6.66 -1.48 -14.51
N PHE A 283 6.40 -0.50 -13.63
CA PHE A 283 5.12 -0.33 -12.92
C PHE A 283 3.91 -0.38 -13.88
N TRP A 284 3.93 0.49 -14.91
CA TRP A 284 2.83 0.60 -15.87
C TRP A 284 2.69 -0.63 -16.75
N ASP A 285 3.76 -1.36 -17.04
CA ASP A 285 3.70 -2.59 -17.83
C ASP A 285 3.01 -3.71 -17.08
N LYS A 286 3.34 -3.89 -15.81
CA LYS A 286 2.69 -4.87 -14.92
C LYS A 286 1.22 -4.53 -14.70
N LEU A 287 0.94 -3.27 -14.37
CA LEU A 287 -0.41 -2.80 -14.10
C LEU A 287 -1.34 -2.97 -15.31
N THR A 288 -0.89 -2.51 -16.48
CA THR A 288 -1.67 -2.65 -17.73
C THR A 288 -1.75 -4.09 -18.18
N GLY A 289 -0.77 -4.93 -17.87
CA GLY A 289 -0.83 -6.38 -18.14
C GLY A 289 -1.97 -7.05 -17.37
N LEU A 290 -2.10 -6.78 -16.07
CA LEU A 290 -3.20 -7.29 -15.26
C LEU A 290 -4.56 -6.74 -15.71
N LEU A 291 -4.64 -5.42 -15.97
CA LEU A 291 -5.85 -4.80 -16.52
C LEU A 291 -6.27 -5.46 -17.84
N GLN A 292 -5.30 -5.75 -18.73
CA GLN A 292 -5.56 -6.42 -20.01
C GLN A 292 -6.08 -7.84 -19.81
N MET A 293 -5.51 -8.63 -18.90
CA MET A 293 -6.00 -9.97 -18.60
C MET A 293 -7.47 -9.94 -18.11
N ASN A 294 -7.77 -9.06 -17.17
CA ASN A 294 -9.12 -8.88 -16.67
C ASN A 294 -10.08 -8.32 -17.73
N PHE A 295 -9.60 -7.45 -18.64
CA PHE A 295 -10.42 -6.91 -19.72
C PHE A 295 -10.81 -7.99 -20.73
N VAL A 296 -9.89 -8.90 -21.05
CA VAL A 296 -10.18 -10.08 -21.89
C VAL A 296 -11.16 -11.01 -21.19
N ALA A 297 -10.92 -11.35 -19.92
CA ALA A 297 -11.81 -12.21 -19.13
C ALA A 297 -13.22 -11.62 -19.03
N PHE A 298 -13.34 -10.31 -18.76
CA PHE A 298 -14.62 -9.60 -18.71
C PHE A 298 -15.36 -9.64 -20.06
N ALA A 299 -14.61 -9.47 -21.17
CA ALA A 299 -15.18 -9.53 -22.51
C ALA A 299 -15.80 -10.89 -22.87
N HIS A 300 -15.22 -11.97 -22.34
CA HIS A 300 -15.68 -13.34 -22.58
C HIS A 300 -16.63 -13.86 -21.49
N GLY A 301 -16.93 -13.06 -20.46
CA GLY A 301 -17.74 -13.50 -19.31
C GLY A 301 -17.05 -14.54 -18.44
N GLU A 302 -15.72 -14.54 -18.42
CA GLU A 302 -14.87 -15.41 -17.62
C GLU A 302 -14.63 -14.83 -16.22
N LYS A 303 -14.10 -15.67 -15.31
CA LYS A 303 -13.76 -15.24 -13.95
C LYS A 303 -12.65 -14.20 -13.97
N LEU A 304 -12.86 -13.09 -13.28
CA LEU A 304 -11.88 -12.03 -13.12
C LEU A 304 -10.82 -12.39 -12.07
N MET A 305 -9.59 -11.93 -12.30
CA MET A 305 -8.52 -12.03 -11.32
C MET A 305 -8.65 -10.92 -10.27
N ASN A 306 -8.27 -11.24 -9.04
CA ASN A 306 -8.27 -10.28 -7.92
C ASN A 306 -9.63 -9.61 -7.70
N GLU A 307 -10.70 -10.39 -7.74
CA GLU A 307 -12.04 -9.90 -7.43
C GLU A 307 -12.14 -9.61 -5.93
N VAL A 308 -12.56 -8.39 -5.62
CA VAL A 308 -12.64 -7.87 -4.24
C VAL A 308 -13.97 -8.27 -3.61
N ASP A 309 -13.92 -8.80 -2.40
CA ASP A 309 -15.11 -8.91 -1.54
C ASP A 309 -15.51 -7.51 -1.07
N LYS A 310 -16.55 -6.94 -1.70
CA LYS A 310 -17.01 -5.57 -1.40
C LYS A 310 -17.48 -5.37 0.05
N LYS A 311 -17.83 -6.44 0.77
CA LYS A 311 -18.23 -6.36 2.19
C LYS A 311 -17.01 -6.29 3.10
N LYS A 312 -15.92 -6.93 2.72
CA LYS A 312 -14.67 -6.93 3.49
C LYS A 312 -13.75 -5.76 3.12
N GLY A 313 -13.90 -5.20 1.91
CA GLY A 313 -13.06 -4.11 1.41
C GLY A 313 -11.71 -4.55 0.83
N TYR A 314 -11.50 -5.87 0.62
CA TYR A 314 -10.24 -6.42 0.07
C TYR A 314 -10.47 -7.77 -0.59
#